data_7d0b5553d1afee29698f5267aa49cf2b
#
_entry.id   7d0b5553d1afee29698f5267aa49cf2b
#
_cell.length_a   1.000
_cell.length_b   1.000
_cell.length_c   1.000
_cell.angle_alpha   90.00
_cell.angle_beta   90.00
_cell.angle_gamma   90.00
#
_symmetry.space_group_name_H-M   'P 1'
#
loop_
_entity.id
_entity.type
_entity.pdbx_description
1 polymer ?
#
loop_
_entity_poly.entity_id
_entity_poly.type
_entity_poly.pdbx_seq_one_letter_code
_entity_poly.pdbx_strand_id
1 'polypeptide(L)'
;MSIISQLTKSLPKHTVISGAENTRPFECDGLSVYKQEPLAVVLPSEVGQIKKVLEICRQNNTPVVTRGAGTGLSGGAMPLKDSVVLGLSKLTNIISIDQNARTAVVQPG
;
A
#
# COMPACT_ATOMS: atom_id res chain seq x y z
N MET A 1 12.89 18.07 -3.72
CA MET A 1 11.72 17.43 -4.36
C MET A 1 10.92 16.71 -3.28
N SER A 2 9.61 16.89 -3.25
CA SER A 2 8.77 16.22 -2.26
C SER A 2 8.74 14.71 -2.51
N ILE A 3 8.40 13.93 -1.46
CA ILE A 3 8.29 12.48 -1.60
C ILE A 3 7.19 12.10 -2.60
N ILE A 4 6.08 12.84 -2.63
CA ILE A 4 4.99 12.60 -3.59
C ILE A 4 5.49 12.77 -5.03
N SER A 5 6.27 13.82 -5.30
CA SER A 5 6.87 14.05 -6.62
C SER A 5 7.83 12.94 -7.01
N GLN A 6 8.65 12.47 -6.08
CA GLN A 6 9.59 11.36 -6.33
C GLN A 6 8.85 10.08 -6.68
N LEU A 7 7.82 9.75 -5.92
CA LEU A 7 6.98 8.57 -6.15
C LEU A 7 6.27 8.66 -7.51
N THR A 8 5.68 9.81 -7.81
CA THR A 8 4.94 10.02 -9.06
C THR A 8 5.84 9.89 -10.29
N LYS A 9 7.07 10.40 -10.21
CA LYS A 9 8.04 10.29 -11.32
C LYS A 9 8.57 8.88 -11.52
N SER A 10 8.69 8.11 -10.45
CA SER A 10 9.33 6.78 -10.48
C SER A 10 8.35 5.65 -10.79
N LEU A 11 7.06 5.90 -10.75
CA LEU A 11 6.02 4.89 -10.89
C LEU A 11 5.10 5.21 -12.08
N PRO A 12 4.39 4.21 -12.61
CA PRO A 12 3.44 4.43 -13.69
C PRO A 12 2.33 5.43 -13.30
N LYS A 13 1.70 6.02 -14.30
CA LYS A 13 0.57 6.94 -14.10
C LYS A 13 -0.53 6.24 -13.27
N HIS A 14 -1.19 7.02 -12.43
CA HIS A 14 -2.32 6.59 -11.58
C HIS A 14 -1.94 5.57 -10.49
N THR A 15 -0.64 5.31 -10.28
CA THR A 15 -0.19 4.44 -9.20
C THR A 15 -0.18 5.17 -7.86
N VAL A 16 0.10 6.47 -7.86
CA VAL A 16 0.18 7.30 -6.65
C VAL A 16 -1.09 8.12 -6.49
N ILE A 17 -1.72 7.99 -5.34
CA ILE A 17 -2.93 8.73 -4.96
C ILE A 17 -2.56 9.71 -3.85
N SER A 18 -2.86 10.98 -4.02
CA SER A 18 -2.60 12.02 -3.02
C SER A 18 -3.79 12.96 -2.91
N GLY A 19 -3.83 13.74 -1.83
CA GLY A 19 -4.94 14.63 -1.52
C GLY A 19 -5.98 13.97 -0.63
N ALA A 20 -6.49 14.72 0.35
CA ALA A 20 -7.38 14.22 1.40
C ALA A 20 -8.62 13.51 0.85
N GLU A 21 -9.23 14.01 -0.21
CA GLU A 21 -10.42 13.41 -0.81
C GLU A 21 -10.13 12.04 -1.42
N ASN A 22 -8.97 11.90 -2.06
CA ASN A 22 -8.57 10.67 -2.75
C ASN A 22 -8.05 9.60 -1.80
N THR A 23 -7.46 10.00 -0.67
CA THR A 23 -6.89 9.07 0.32
C THR A 23 -7.91 8.63 1.37
N ARG A 24 -9.09 9.26 1.42
CA ARG A 24 -10.11 8.98 2.43
C ARG A 24 -10.48 7.51 2.58
N PRO A 25 -10.63 6.71 1.51
CA PRO A 25 -10.94 5.27 1.64
C PRO A 25 -9.87 4.47 2.39
N PHE A 26 -8.68 5.02 2.58
CA PHE A 26 -7.52 4.35 3.18
C PHE A 26 -7.16 4.87 4.57
N GLU A 27 -8.01 5.71 5.18
CA GLU A 27 -7.72 6.37 6.46
C GLU A 27 -7.84 5.45 7.67
N CYS A 28 -8.51 4.31 7.53
CA CYS A 28 -8.71 3.38 8.63
C CYS A 28 -8.70 1.92 8.13
N ASP A 29 -8.64 0.98 9.07
CA ASP A 29 -8.86 -0.43 8.78
C ASP A 29 -10.30 -0.84 9.15
N GLY A 30 -10.56 -2.14 9.40
CA GLY A 30 -11.88 -2.61 9.81
C GLY A 30 -12.33 -2.11 11.18
N LEU A 31 -11.39 -1.63 12.01
CA LEU A 31 -11.69 -0.97 13.29
C LEU A 31 -11.89 0.53 13.08
N SER A 32 -12.96 0.93 12.46
CA SER A 32 -13.21 2.28 11.96
C SER A 32 -13.28 3.40 13.02
N VAL A 33 -13.04 3.10 14.28
CA VAL A 33 -13.00 4.08 15.37
C VAL A 33 -11.84 5.05 15.24
N TYR A 34 -10.72 4.58 14.69
CA TYR A 34 -9.50 5.39 14.51
C TYR A 34 -9.30 5.69 13.03
N LYS A 35 -9.00 6.95 12.72
CA LYS A 35 -8.72 7.42 11.36
C LYS A 35 -7.49 8.31 11.35
N GLN A 36 -6.68 8.17 10.32
CA GLN A 36 -5.51 9.01 10.11
C GLN A 36 -5.28 9.19 8.61
N GLU A 37 -5.11 10.42 8.18
CA GLU A 37 -4.82 10.74 6.79
C GLU A 37 -3.35 10.45 6.47
N PRO A 38 -3.03 9.62 5.47
CA PRO A 38 -1.64 9.42 5.03
C PRO A 38 -1.19 10.54 4.09
N LEU A 39 0.12 10.65 3.86
CA LEU A 39 0.69 11.55 2.84
C LEU A 39 0.24 11.17 1.44
N ALA A 40 0.28 9.89 1.15
CA ALA A 40 -0.08 9.34 -0.15
C ALA A 40 -0.41 7.86 -0.01
N VAL A 41 -1.12 7.35 -0.99
CA VAL A 41 -1.40 5.92 -1.15
C VAL A 41 -0.77 5.48 -2.47
N VAL A 42 -0.02 4.39 -2.46
CA VAL A 42 0.57 3.82 -3.66
C VAL A 42 -0.05 2.44 -3.90
N LEU A 43 -0.52 2.22 -5.11
CA LEU A 43 -1.17 0.97 -5.53
C LEU A 43 -0.32 0.27 -6.59
N PRO A 44 0.75 -0.44 -6.20
CA PRO A 44 1.62 -1.11 -7.16
C PRO A 44 0.92 -2.29 -7.83
N SER A 45 1.29 -2.55 -9.07
CA SER A 45 0.79 -3.69 -9.84
C SER A 45 1.82 -4.82 -9.96
N GLU A 46 3.06 -4.60 -9.52
CA GLU A 46 4.13 -5.59 -9.56
C GLU A 46 5.20 -5.33 -8.49
N VAL A 47 5.97 -6.35 -8.18
CA VAL A 47 6.96 -6.33 -7.08
C VAL A 47 8.06 -5.28 -7.30
N GLY A 48 8.49 -5.05 -8.54
CA GLY A 48 9.49 -4.02 -8.84
C GLY A 48 9.06 -2.62 -8.41
N GLN A 49 7.78 -2.31 -8.50
CA GLN A 49 7.23 -1.04 -8.03
C GLN A 49 7.25 -0.93 -6.50
N ILE A 50 6.99 -2.03 -5.79
CA ILE A 50 7.09 -2.08 -4.32
C ILE A 50 8.51 -1.73 -3.87
N LYS A 51 9.52 -2.30 -4.52
CA LYS A 51 10.92 -2.00 -4.21
C LYS A 51 11.23 -0.52 -4.34
N LYS A 52 10.75 0.12 -5.42
CA LYS A 52 10.94 1.56 -5.63
C LYS A 52 10.29 2.40 -4.54
N VAL A 53 9.07 2.04 -4.13
CA VAL A 53 8.38 2.73 -3.05
C VAL A 53 9.16 2.65 -1.75
N LEU A 54 9.62 1.46 -1.40
CA LEU A 54 10.39 1.25 -0.16
C LEU A 54 11.71 2.02 -0.17
N GLU A 55 12.41 2.05 -1.30
CA GLU A 55 13.65 2.82 -1.45
C GLU A 55 13.41 4.32 -1.26
N ILE A 56 12.40 4.86 -1.93
CA ILE A 56 12.06 6.29 -1.86
C ILE A 56 11.64 6.66 -0.44
N CYS A 57 10.79 5.87 0.19
CA CYS A 57 10.35 6.13 1.56
C CYS A 57 11.49 6.04 2.55
N ARG A 58 12.40 5.09 2.39
CA ARG A 58 13.60 4.99 3.21
C ARG A 58 14.49 6.21 3.09
N GLN A 59 14.74 6.68 1.88
CA GLN A 59 15.56 7.87 1.63
C GLN A 59 14.97 9.14 2.24
N ASN A 60 13.66 9.20 2.38
CA ASN A 60 12.94 10.34 2.94
C ASN A 60 12.52 10.12 4.41
N ASN A 61 12.98 9.06 5.06
CA ASN A 61 12.61 8.70 6.44
C ASN A 61 11.10 8.68 6.65
N THR A 62 10.37 8.16 5.68
CA THR A 62 8.90 8.14 5.68
C THR A 62 8.41 6.72 6.01
N PRO A 63 7.56 6.56 7.04
CA PRO A 63 7.02 5.23 7.35
C PRO A 63 6.09 4.72 6.26
N VAL A 64 6.08 3.40 6.09
CA VAL A 64 5.21 2.70 5.13
C VAL A 64 4.25 1.82 5.90
N VAL A 65 2.97 1.92 5.59
CA VAL A 65 1.92 1.06 6.15
C VAL A 65 1.34 0.23 5.01
N THR A 66 1.42 -1.08 5.11
CA THR A 66 0.88 -1.98 4.10
C THR A 66 -0.61 -2.20 4.33
N ARG A 67 -1.35 -2.35 3.23
CA ARG A 67 -2.79 -2.56 3.26
C ARG A 67 -3.21 -3.58 2.19
N GLY A 68 -3.96 -4.61 2.60
CA GLY A 68 -4.69 -5.49 1.69
C GLY A 68 -6.09 -4.93 1.45
N ALA A 69 -7.13 -5.66 1.86
CA ALA A 69 -8.51 -5.19 1.77
C ALA A 69 -8.89 -4.15 2.85
N GLY A 70 -8.07 -3.97 3.87
CA GLY A 70 -8.34 -3.03 4.96
C GLY A 70 -9.41 -3.50 5.94
N THR A 71 -9.65 -4.80 6.01
CA THR A 71 -10.71 -5.39 6.87
C THR A 71 -10.21 -5.84 8.24
N GLY A 72 -8.91 -5.78 8.49
CA GLY A 72 -8.34 -6.14 9.79
C GLY A 72 -8.88 -5.26 10.92
N LEU A 73 -8.97 -5.81 12.12
CA LEU A 73 -9.57 -5.13 13.27
C LEU A 73 -8.54 -4.67 14.33
N SER A 74 -7.25 -4.86 14.04
CA SER A 74 -6.18 -4.61 15.02
C SER A 74 -5.37 -3.34 14.74
N GLY A 75 -5.81 -2.49 13.83
CA GLY A 75 -5.13 -1.25 13.47
C GLY A 75 -3.94 -1.43 12.54
N GLY A 76 -3.66 -2.64 12.05
CA GLY A 76 -2.49 -2.92 11.21
C GLY A 76 -2.47 -2.19 9.87
N ALA A 77 -3.64 -1.92 9.28
CA ALA A 77 -3.77 -1.19 8.01
C ALA A 77 -4.08 0.30 8.21
N MET A 78 -4.16 0.78 9.45
CA MET A 78 -4.40 2.19 9.74
C MET A 78 -3.13 3.00 9.45
N PRO A 79 -3.20 4.04 8.61
CA PRO A 79 -2.01 4.83 8.32
C PRO A 79 -1.53 5.60 9.55
N LEU A 80 -0.24 5.91 9.56
CA LEU A 80 0.36 6.84 10.50
C LEU A 80 0.36 8.23 9.87
N LYS A 81 0.41 9.26 10.71
CA LYS A 81 0.61 10.62 10.24
C LYS A 81 1.93 10.69 9.45
N ASP A 82 1.91 11.35 8.31
CA ASP A 82 3.08 11.47 7.43
C ASP A 82 3.61 10.13 6.91
N SER A 83 2.75 9.12 6.82
CA SER A 83 3.09 7.83 6.23
C SER A 83 2.64 7.71 4.78
N VAL A 84 3.23 6.75 4.08
CA VAL A 84 2.76 6.29 2.78
C VAL A 84 2.06 4.95 2.97
N VAL A 85 0.82 4.85 2.50
CA VAL A 85 0.09 3.57 2.49
C VAL A 85 0.48 2.82 1.22
N LEU A 86 0.95 1.59 1.38
CA LEU A 86 1.24 0.67 0.29
C LEU A 86 0.05 -0.27 0.15
N GLY A 87 -0.83 0.02 -0.80
CA GLY A 87 -2.03 -0.77 -1.06
C GLY A 87 -1.74 -1.90 -2.04
N LEU A 88 -2.03 -3.13 -1.66
CA LEU A 88 -1.66 -4.32 -2.41
C LEU A 88 -2.84 -4.93 -3.19
N SER A 89 -3.95 -4.20 -3.30
CA SER A 89 -5.19 -4.70 -3.89
C SER A 89 -5.09 -5.09 -5.37
N LYS A 90 -4.05 -4.63 -6.08
CA LYS A 90 -3.80 -5.02 -7.48
C LYS A 90 -2.99 -6.30 -7.61
N LEU A 91 -2.41 -6.81 -6.54
CA LEU A 91 -1.60 -8.02 -6.51
C LEU A 91 -2.48 -9.22 -6.13
N THR A 92 -3.29 -9.68 -7.08
CA THR A 92 -4.38 -10.61 -6.84
C THR A 92 -4.18 -11.98 -7.49
N ASN A 93 -3.00 -12.26 -8.08
CA ASN A 93 -2.77 -13.48 -8.81
C ASN A 93 -2.58 -14.68 -7.89
N ILE A 94 -3.21 -15.79 -8.27
CA ILE A 94 -2.88 -17.13 -7.75
C ILE A 94 -1.82 -17.69 -8.68
N ILE A 95 -0.59 -17.80 -8.19
CA ILE A 95 0.58 -18.17 -9.01
C ILE A 95 0.58 -19.67 -9.29
N SER A 96 0.36 -20.48 -8.28
CA SER A 96 0.31 -21.94 -8.43
C SER A 96 -0.52 -22.58 -7.32
N ILE A 97 -1.06 -23.75 -7.63
CA ILE A 97 -1.78 -24.59 -6.68
C ILE A 97 -1.18 -25.99 -6.76
N ASP A 98 -0.76 -26.54 -5.64
CA ASP A 98 -0.28 -27.92 -5.51
C ASP A 98 -1.28 -28.70 -4.64
N GLN A 99 -2.11 -29.51 -5.29
CA GLN A 99 -3.15 -30.29 -4.60
C GLN A 99 -2.55 -31.37 -3.70
N ASN A 100 -1.44 -31.96 -4.09
CA ASN A 100 -0.80 -33.02 -3.33
C ASN A 100 -0.19 -32.48 -2.05
N ALA A 101 0.51 -31.35 -2.13
CA ALA A 101 1.08 -30.65 -0.98
C ALA A 101 0.05 -29.81 -0.20
N ARG A 102 -1.16 -29.62 -0.78
CA ARG A 102 -2.21 -28.76 -0.22
C ARG A 102 -1.72 -27.32 0.01
N THR A 103 -0.98 -26.80 -0.96
CA THR A 103 -0.41 -25.44 -0.91
C THR A 103 -0.87 -24.62 -2.11
N ALA A 104 -0.88 -23.31 -1.92
CA ALA A 104 -1.06 -22.34 -2.98
C ALA A 104 -0.05 -21.23 -2.82
N VAL A 105 0.53 -20.80 -3.92
CA VAL A 105 1.38 -19.62 -3.97
C VAL A 105 0.54 -18.48 -4.54
N VAL A 106 0.36 -17.44 -3.76
CA VAL A 106 -0.51 -16.32 -4.10
C VAL A 106 0.19 -14.99 -3.88
N GLN A 107 -0.29 -13.95 -4.57
CA GLN A 107 0.11 -12.58 -4.27
C GLN A 107 -0.66 -12.08 -3.04
N PRO A 108 -0.14 -11.05 -2.32
CA PRO A 108 -0.63 -10.70 -0.98
C PRO A 108 -1.84 -9.75 -0.96
N GLY A 109 -2.40 -9.37 -2.06
CA GLY A 109 -3.49 -8.41 -2.10
C GLY A 109 -4.90 -8.95 -2.16
#